data_85f16e5f87a3d1c5b428fc160bbbb4a5
#
_entry.id   85f16e5f87a3d1c5b428fc160bbbb4a5
#
_cell.length_a   1.000
_cell.length_b   1.000
_cell.length_c   1.000
_cell.angle_alpha   90.00
_cell.angle_beta   90.00
_cell.angle_gamma   90.00
#
_symmetry.space_group_name_H-M   'P 1'
#
loop_
_entity.id
_entity.type
_entity.pdbx_description
1 polymer ?
#
loop_
_entity_poly.entity_id
_entity_poly.type
_entity_poly.pdbx_seq_one_letter_code
_entity_poly.pdbx_strand_id
1 'polypeptide(L)'
;MFEELGNYLSIVLDYSVVFEFSNGVWFDELTNLFEDKGIDCYIDDTFKILHKCVLQQQDPKDIYVQNSMRSLIQGLMATNTLHVVHTCNTEYFLEQIKDIRMCCILTTRRGIFTKRLYEKAPDYKGDIAIMTPSGIKIFHSVAEMIQELPMPQISGLAKNNTFIDCDGRASIDDMVISTEGDRFILEKRLSGGAEGMVFTTNNPKYVAKIYHKGVITPLRWAKLKKLTELGITSSSFCTPQHLLYFRGVPIGYTMFVGKGTTLSNVFDGPDAILERYPDWTRLDVVETLLSLIGKYLYLHMHDIVAGDIQLKNALIYTSSTQYLIDMDSVQVGNLPCPVGTEEFTDPKLWGKDFAGFVRTLEDEDYSIAMLVFSILFCGLHPYATRKGAETLREEILNHNFPYTLDNSDKEHIPLGGYDHIWEYLPENLRVMLYKTFREGKSYEAVCWRAAVQEYMNNLENFVYDDPEAYKLFPCEDYKQATVNVEEVRAKLQAKLDAKKAREENIAAKAQIEKKSFGNVPSGRYVSSNVGGSDRYRPVRFDDEETAAPSASFAAAPANSAPAPSVSTEEPAKKKKFFGLF
;
A
#
# COMPACT_ATOMS: atom_id res chain seq x y z
N MET A 1 20.14 -25.75 -2.11
CA MET A 1 19.44 -24.92 -1.12
C MET A 1 18.03 -25.45 -0.86
N PHE A 2 17.34 -26.00 -1.84
CA PHE A 2 15.94 -26.45 -1.75
C PHE A 2 15.77 -27.96 -1.52
N GLU A 3 16.85 -28.69 -1.18
CA GLU A 3 16.79 -30.15 -1.00
C GLU A 3 15.73 -30.58 0.02
N GLU A 4 15.54 -29.80 1.08
CA GLU A 4 14.55 -30.07 2.13
C GLU A 4 13.12 -29.98 1.61
N LEU A 5 12.82 -29.05 0.66
CA LEU A 5 11.52 -28.97 0.01
C LEU A 5 11.23 -30.17 -0.88
N GLY A 6 12.25 -30.83 -1.40
CA GLY A 6 12.11 -32.06 -2.19
C GLY A 6 11.53 -33.26 -1.41
N ASN A 7 11.37 -33.13 -0.09
CA ASN A 7 10.71 -34.13 0.77
C ASN A 7 9.19 -33.97 0.81
N TYR A 8 8.64 -32.85 0.29
CA TYR A 8 7.21 -32.59 0.25
C TYR A 8 6.61 -33.05 -1.08
N LEU A 9 5.34 -33.46 -1.04
CA LEU A 9 4.55 -33.77 -2.25
C LEU A 9 3.83 -32.55 -2.78
N SER A 10 3.58 -31.60 -1.90
CA SER A 10 2.82 -30.39 -2.22
C SER A 10 3.44 -29.16 -1.58
N ILE A 11 3.47 -28.05 -2.31
CA ILE A 11 3.94 -26.75 -1.81
C ILE A 11 2.87 -25.73 -2.07
N VAL A 12 2.48 -24.99 -1.03
CA VAL A 12 1.73 -23.75 -1.15
C VAL A 12 2.73 -22.64 -1.41
N LEU A 13 2.62 -21.98 -2.55
CA LEU A 13 3.53 -20.92 -2.94
C LEU A 13 2.89 -19.54 -2.68
N ASP A 14 3.48 -18.78 -1.74
CA ASP A 14 3.11 -17.40 -1.50
C ASP A 14 3.75 -16.47 -2.55
N TYR A 15 2.98 -15.45 -2.95
CA TYR A 15 3.43 -14.47 -3.94
C TYR A 15 4.72 -13.72 -3.53
N SER A 16 4.97 -13.55 -2.23
CA SER A 16 6.19 -12.89 -1.74
C SER A 16 7.47 -13.56 -2.21
N VAL A 17 7.47 -14.88 -2.39
CA VAL A 17 8.63 -15.62 -2.93
C VAL A 17 8.96 -15.16 -4.35
N VAL A 18 7.95 -15.01 -5.20
CA VAL A 18 8.14 -14.49 -6.56
C VAL A 18 8.55 -13.03 -6.53
N PHE A 19 7.92 -12.23 -5.67
CA PHE A 19 8.17 -10.80 -5.58
C PHE A 19 9.59 -10.47 -5.11
N GLU A 20 10.09 -11.14 -4.06
CA GLU A 20 11.39 -10.84 -3.46
C GLU A 20 12.58 -11.53 -4.16
N PHE A 21 12.35 -12.70 -4.78
CA PHE A 21 13.44 -13.55 -5.27
C PHE A 21 13.47 -13.76 -6.79
N SER A 22 12.57 -13.13 -7.55
CA SER A 22 12.46 -13.30 -9.01
C SER A 22 13.72 -12.95 -9.82
N ASN A 23 14.66 -12.24 -9.24
CA ASN A 23 15.87 -11.72 -9.88
C ASN A 23 17.13 -12.55 -9.58
N GLY A 24 17.01 -13.71 -8.90
CA GLY A 24 18.13 -14.52 -8.45
C GLY A 24 18.17 -15.90 -9.07
N VAL A 25 19.37 -16.53 -8.99
CA VAL A 25 19.61 -17.94 -9.36
C VAL A 25 18.65 -18.89 -8.62
N TRP A 26 18.21 -18.49 -7.45
CA TRP A 26 17.32 -19.27 -6.59
C TRP A 26 15.94 -19.53 -7.17
N PHE A 27 15.41 -18.60 -7.95
CA PHE A 27 14.10 -18.77 -8.56
C PHE A 27 14.13 -19.87 -9.63
N ASP A 28 15.19 -19.92 -10.42
CA ASP A 28 15.38 -20.96 -11.43
C ASP A 28 15.56 -22.34 -10.77
N GLU A 29 16.32 -22.42 -9.65
CA GLU A 29 16.47 -23.65 -8.89
C GLU A 29 15.14 -24.14 -8.29
N LEU A 30 14.31 -23.22 -7.79
CA LEU A 30 12.98 -23.53 -7.28
C LEU A 30 12.05 -24.06 -8.39
N THR A 31 12.05 -23.41 -9.54
CA THR A 31 11.25 -23.84 -10.69
C THR A 31 11.66 -25.23 -11.16
N ASN A 32 12.97 -25.47 -11.29
CA ASN A 32 13.52 -26.79 -11.64
C ASN A 32 13.14 -27.86 -10.60
N LEU A 33 13.12 -27.52 -9.32
CA LEU A 33 12.71 -28.46 -8.26
C LEU A 33 11.26 -28.92 -8.44
N PHE A 34 10.34 -27.98 -8.73
CA PHE A 34 8.94 -28.33 -9.00
C PHE A 34 8.80 -29.26 -10.21
N GLU A 35 9.54 -28.98 -11.30
CA GLU A 35 9.49 -29.76 -12.52
C GLU A 35 10.13 -31.15 -12.33
N ASP A 36 11.35 -31.21 -11.77
CA ASP A 36 12.12 -32.46 -11.62
C ASP A 36 11.49 -33.44 -10.61
N LYS A 37 10.87 -32.94 -9.57
CA LYS A 37 10.25 -33.77 -8.51
C LYS A 37 8.77 -34.01 -8.72
N GLY A 38 8.11 -33.27 -9.62
CA GLY A 38 6.67 -33.35 -9.85
C GLY A 38 5.88 -32.92 -8.60
N ILE A 39 6.32 -31.85 -7.93
CA ILE A 39 5.67 -31.34 -6.72
C ILE A 39 4.43 -30.56 -7.12
N ASP A 40 3.30 -30.87 -6.50
CA ASP A 40 2.05 -30.11 -6.68
C ASP A 40 2.17 -28.71 -6.06
N CYS A 41 1.94 -27.67 -6.87
CA CYS A 41 2.02 -26.29 -6.45
C CYS A 41 0.62 -25.69 -6.25
N TYR A 42 0.32 -25.27 -5.04
CA TYR A 42 -0.94 -24.65 -4.66
C TYR A 42 -0.79 -23.14 -4.55
N ILE A 43 -1.66 -22.39 -5.19
CA ILE A 43 -1.79 -20.94 -5.04
C ILE A 43 -3.25 -20.59 -4.78
N ASP A 44 -3.48 -19.41 -4.18
CA ASP A 44 -4.82 -18.84 -4.02
C ASP A 44 -5.08 -17.69 -5.02
N ASP A 45 -6.27 -17.09 -4.95
CA ASP A 45 -6.58 -15.91 -5.77
C ASP A 45 -5.78 -14.67 -5.32
N THR A 46 -5.30 -14.60 -4.07
CA THR A 46 -4.39 -13.56 -3.57
C THR A 46 -3.16 -13.45 -4.46
N PHE A 47 -2.58 -14.58 -4.84
CA PHE A 47 -1.41 -14.66 -5.70
C PHE A 47 -1.62 -13.90 -7.02
N LYS A 48 -2.77 -14.09 -7.67
CA LYS A 48 -3.13 -13.40 -8.92
C LYS A 48 -3.43 -11.93 -8.71
N ILE A 49 -4.09 -11.59 -7.60
CA ILE A 49 -4.45 -10.21 -7.25
C ILE A 49 -3.20 -9.39 -7.03
N LEU A 50 -2.25 -9.89 -6.23
CA LEU A 50 -0.99 -9.19 -5.95
C LEU A 50 -0.16 -9.00 -7.22
N HIS A 51 -0.10 -10.02 -8.08
CA HIS A 51 0.57 -9.88 -9.38
C HIS A 51 -0.03 -8.76 -10.24
N LYS A 52 -1.37 -8.68 -10.31
CA LYS A 52 -2.04 -7.57 -11.01
C LYS A 52 -1.72 -6.21 -10.39
N CYS A 53 -1.60 -6.14 -9.05
CA CYS A 53 -1.22 -4.89 -8.37
C CYS A 53 0.19 -4.45 -8.77
N VAL A 54 1.16 -5.36 -8.84
CA VAL A 54 2.52 -5.07 -9.33
C VAL A 54 2.50 -4.54 -10.76
N LEU A 55 1.79 -5.22 -11.66
CA LEU A 55 1.66 -4.77 -13.07
C LEU A 55 1.08 -3.36 -13.18
N GLN A 56 0.14 -2.99 -12.32
CA GLN A 56 -0.50 -1.67 -12.34
C GLN A 56 0.46 -0.55 -11.94
N GLN A 57 1.44 -0.79 -11.06
CA GLN A 57 2.36 0.26 -10.61
C GLN A 57 3.41 0.62 -11.66
N GLN A 58 3.64 -0.24 -12.65
CA GLN A 58 4.59 0.00 -13.76
C GLN A 58 5.99 0.41 -13.25
N ASP A 59 6.40 -0.10 -12.09
CA ASP A 59 7.76 0.13 -11.62
C ASP A 59 8.74 -0.64 -12.51
N PRO A 60 9.74 0.04 -13.11
CA PRO A 60 10.72 -0.62 -13.98
C PRO A 60 11.47 -1.76 -13.31
N LYS A 61 11.60 -1.74 -11.98
CA LYS A 61 12.27 -2.80 -11.22
C LYS A 61 11.47 -4.11 -11.20
N ASP A 62 10.16 -4.04 -11.37
CA ASP A 62 9.28 -5.21 -11.28
C ASP A 62 9.22 -6.02 -12.58
N ILE A 63 9.98 -5.65 -13.60
CA ILE A 63 10.02 -6.40 -14.88
C ILE A 63 10.46 -7.85 -14.69
N TYR A 64 11.37 -8.08 -13.73
CA TYR A 64 11.84 -9.42 -13.39
C TYR A 64 10.72 -10.25 -12.75
N VAL A 65 9.93 -9.66 -11.86
CA VAL A 65 8.76 -10.31 -11.25
C VAL A 65 7.78 -10.80 -12.31
N GLN A 66 7.51 -9.96 -13.33
CA GLN A 66 6.61 -10.32 -14.44
C GLN A 66 7.13 -11.50 -15.25
N ASN A 67 8.43 -11.49 -15.59
CA ASN A 67 9.04 -12.53 -16.40
C ASN A 67 9.11 -13.86 -15.64
N SER A 68 9.52 -13.83 -14.39
CA SER A 68 9.63 -15.00 -13.51
C SER A 68 8.26 -15.63 -13.25
N MET A 69 7.24 -14.79 -12.98
CA MET A 69 5.86 -15.25 -12.82
C MET A 69 5.36 -15.98 -14.06
N ARG A 70 5.59 -15.41 -15.24
CA ARG A 70 5.18 -16.05 -16.50
C ARG A 70 5.85 -17.39 -16.70
N SER A 71 7.16 -17.46 -16.50
CA SER A 71 7.94 -18.70 -16.64
C SER A 71 7.45 -19.78 -15.70
N LEU A 72 7.30 -19.44 -14.40
CA LEU A 72 6.81 -20.38 -13.38
C LEU A 72 5.44 -20.95 -13.71
N ILE A 73 4.46 -20.09 -14.00
CA ILE A 73 3.10 -20.53 -14.29
C ILE A 73 3.05 -21.39 -15.56
N GLN A 74 3.82 -21.03 -16.60
CA GLN A 74 3.90 -21.84 -17.82
C GLN A 74 4.50 -23.23 -17.54
N GLY A 75 5.56 -23.33 -16.74
CA GLY A 75 6.17 -24.61 -16.34
C GLY A 75 5.19 -25.48 -15.57
N LEU A 76 4.57 -24.93 -14.51
CA LEU A 76 3.60 -25.64 -13.68
C LEU A 76 2.33 -26.08 -14.43
N MET A 77 1.89 -25.28 -15.40
CA MET A 77 0.76 -25.67 -16.28
C MET A 77 1.16 -26.78 -17.25
N ALA A 78 2.38 -26.75 -17.81
CA ALA A 78 2.88 -27.75 -18.74
C ALA A 78 3.03 -29.12 -18.07
N THR A 79 3.40 -29.17 -16.79
CA THR A 79 3.51 -30.39 -15.98
C THR A 79 2.19 -30.82 -15.33
N ASN A 80 1.13 -29.98 -15.42
CA ASN A 80 -0.17 -30.19 -14.77
C ASN A 80 -0.08 -30.28 -13.24
N THR A 81 0.86 -29.57 -12.63
CA THR A 81 1.10 -29.54 -11.18
C THR A 81 0.58 -28.27 -10.51
N LEU A 82 -0.02 -27.34 -11.26
CA LEU A 82 -0.60 -26.11 -10.71
C LEU A 82 -2.04 -26.30 -10.26
N HIS A 83 -2.29 -26.07 -8.97
CA HIS A 83 -3.61 -26.09 -8.35
C HIS A 83 -3.99 -24.70 -7.84
N VAL A 84 -5.22 -24.25 -8.12
CA VAL A 84 -5.70 -22.94 -7.69
C VAL A 84 -6.85 -23.13 -6.71
N VAL A 85 -6.70 -22.61 -5.50
CA VAL A 85 -7.79 -22.52 -4.51
C VAL A 85 -8.46 -21.16 -4.67
N HIS A 86 -9.74 -21.17 -5.04
CA HIS A 86 -10.48 -19.93 -5.32
C HIS A 86 -10.93 -19.24 -4.02
N THR A 87 -10.01 -18.53 -3.41
CA THR A 87 -10.25 -17.68 -2.24
C THR A 87 -9.16 -16.61 -2.13
N CYS A 88 -9.45 -15.53 -1.43
CA CYS A 88 -8.48 -14.53 -0.98
C CYS A 88 -8.51 -14.33 0.53
N ASN A 89 -9.18 -15.20 1.27
CA ASN A 89 -9.22 -15.19 2.73
C ASN A 89 -8.25 -16.22 3.29
N THR A 90 -7.31 -15.78 4.11
CA THR A 90 -6.22 -16.60 4.64
C THR A 90 -6.73 -17.78 5.48
N GLU A 91 -7.70 -17.56 6.39
CA GLU A 91 -8.22 -18.62 7.26
C GLU A 91 -8.93 -19.70 6.45
N TYR A 92 -9.76 -19.28 5.48
CA TYR A 92 -10.46 -20.23 4.60
C TYR A 92 -9.47 -21.00 3.72
N PHE A 93 -8.43 -20.34 3.21
CA PHE A 93 -7.38 -21.01 2.43
C PHE A 93 -6.68 -22.10 3.23
N LEU A 94 -6.28 -21.80 4.47
CA LEU A 94 -5.63 -22.76 5.37
C LEU A 94 -6.54 -23.96 5.66
N GLU A 95 -7.86 -23.74 5.80
CA GLU A 95 -8.83 -24.81 5.97
C GLU A 95 -8.92 -25.72 4.75
N GLN A 96 -8.78 -25.17 3.54
CA GLN A 96 -8.82 -25.98 2.30
C GLN A 96 -7.55 -26.82 2.11
N ILE A 97 -6.40 -26.38 2.60
CA ILE A 97 -5.13 -27.09 2.42
C ILE A 97 -4.75 -28.03 3.58
N LYS A 98 -5.46 -28.00 4.70
CA LYS A 98 -5.12 -28.74 5.93
C LYS A 98 -4.97 -30.25 5.75
N ASP A 99 -5.76 -30.84 4.83
CA ASP A 99 -5.79 -32.27 4.57
C ASP A 99 -4.87 -32.69 3.40
N ILE A 100 -4.14 -31.75 2.80
CA ILE A 100 -3.18 -32.05 1.73
C ILE A 100 -1.96 -32.74 2.35
N ARG A 101 -1.65 -33.92 1.83
CA ARG A 101 -0.56 -34.76 2.37
C ARG A 101 0.80 -34.15 2.08
N MET A 102 1.68 -34.16 3.10
CA MET A 102 3.07 -33.67 2.97
C MET A 102 3.13 -32.28 2.30
N CYS A 103 2.32 -31.36 2.80
CA CYS A 103 2.21 -30.01 2.30
C CYS A 103 3.08 -29.05 3.13
N CYS A 104 3.81 -28.17 2.46
CA CYS A 104 4.57 -27.10 3.08
C CYS A 104 4.20 -25.76 2.48
N ILE A 105 4.03 -24.73 3.31
CA ILE A 105 3.81 -23.35 2.87
C ILE A 105 5.18 -22.70 2.65
N LEU A 106 5.49 -22.29 1.43
CA LEU A 106 6.70 -21.55 1.09
C LEU A 106 6.39 -20.05 0.98
N THR A 107 7.00 -19.26 1.85
CA THR A 107 6.79 -17.82 1.94
C THR A 107 8.07 -17.09 2.34
N THR A 108 8.02 -15.77 2.51
CA THR A 108 9.13 -14.95 3.01
C THR A 108 8.76 -14.31 4.35
N ARG A 109 9.75 -13.87 5.13
CA ARG A 109 9.49 -13.22 6.43
C ARG A 109 8.60 -11.97 6.32
N ARG A 110 8.68 -11.24 5.18
CA ARG A 110 7.95 -9.99 4.95
C ARG A 110 6.67 -10.17 4.17
N GLY A 111 6.42 -11.38 3.67
CA GLY A 111 5.24 -11.71 2.89
C GLY A 111 3.95 -11.31 3.59
N ILE A 112 2.98 -10.83 2.80
CA ILE A 112 1.62 -10.53 3.31
C ILE A 112 1.06 -11.78 3.97
N PHE A 113 1.21 -12.94 3.34
CA PHE A 113 0.71 -14.20 3.88
C PHE A 113 1.32 -14.56 5.23
N THR A 114 2.65 -14.38 5.40
CA THR A 114 3.31 -14.59 6.70
C THR A 114 2.73 -13.69 7.79
N LYS A 115 2.52 -12.39 7.49
CA LYS A 115 1.89 -11.48 8.44
C LYS A 115 0.47 -11.93 8.81
N ARG A 116 -0.30 -12.40 7.83
CA ARG A 116 -1.65 -12.95 8.07
C ARG A 116 -1.63 -14.24 8.90
N LEU A 117 -0.62 -15.11 8.73
CA LEU A 117 -0.43 -16.26 9.62
C LEU A 117 -0.27 -15.83 11.08
N TYR A 118 0.56 -14.80 11.36
CA TYR A 118 0.70 -14.25 12.71
C TYR A 118 -0.62 -13.67 13.27
N GLU A 119 -1.38 -12.97 12.43
CA GLU A 119 -2.57 -12.22 12.82
C GLU A 119 -3.79 -13.13 12.98
N LYS A 120 -4.00 -14.06 12.04
CA LYS A 120 -5.25 -14.83 11.87
C LYS A 120 -5.15 -16.30 12.23
N ALA A 121 -3.94 -16.89 12.18
CA ALA A 121 -3.77 -18.33 12.34
C ALA A 121 -2.57 -18.71 13.24
N PRO A 122 -2.41 -18.11 14.44
CA PRO A 122 -1.26 -18.39 15.32
C PRO A 122 -1.18 -19.86 15.75
N ASP A 123 -2.30 -20.59 15.74
CA ASP A 123 -2.41 -21.99 16.15
C ASP A 123 -2.29 -23.00 14.99
N TYR A 124 -2.00 -22.53 13.76
CA TYR A 124 -1.87 -23.40 12.61
C TYR A 124 -0.72 -24.40 12.78
N LYS A 125 -1.00 -25.69 12.50
CA LYS A 125 -0.10 -26.84 12.70
C LYS A 125 0.28 -27.46 11.35
N GLY A 126 0.92 -26.70 10.48
CA GLY A 126 1.45 -27.19 9.22
C GLY A 126 2.87 -26.68 9.01
N ASP A 127 3.60 -27.31 8.12
CA ASP A 127 4.97 -26.95 7.82
C ASP A 127 5.04 -25.64 7.04
N ILE A 128 5.89 -24.73 7.49
CA ILE A 128 6.10 -23.41 6.90
C ILE A 128 7.58 -23.24 6.62
N ALA A 129 7.93 -23.02 5.38
CA ALA A 129 9.28 -22.74 4.92
C ALA A 129 9.44 -21.24 4.68
N ILE A 130 10.29 -20.59 5.47
CA ILE A 130 10.67 -19.19 5.28
C ILE A 130 11.91 -19.12 4.41
N MET A 131 11.73 -18.56 3.22
CA MET A 131 12.82 -18.31 2.27
C MET A 131 13.59 -17.04 2.64
N THR A 132 14.93 -17.14 2.64
CA THR A 132 15.87 -16.04 2.87
C THR A 132 16.98 -16.07 1.82
N PRO A 133 17.76 -15.01 1.64
CA PRO A 133 18.92 -15.02 0.73
C PRO A 133 19.99 -16.07 1.10
N SER A 134 20.02 -16.57 2.34
CA SER A 134 20.97 -17.58 2.82
C SER A 134 20.42 -19.00 2.79
N GLY A 135 19.14 -19.20 2.51
CA GLY A 135 18.51 -20.53 2.49
C GLY A 135 17.06 -20.53 2.93
N ILE A 136 16.57 -21.73 3.19
CA ILE A 136 15.22 -21.97 3.69
C ILE A 136 15.31 -22.42 5.14
N LYS A 137 14.38 -21.95 5.96
CA LYS A 137 14.16 -22.46 7.31
C LYS A 137 12.75 -22.97 7.44
N ILE A 138 12.59 -24.23 7.86
CA ILE A 138 11.29 -24.89 8.04
C ILE A 138 10.89 -24.85 9.50
N PHE A 139 9.62 -24.54 9.74
CA PHE A 139 8.93 -24.54 11.04
C PHE A 139 7.74 -25.49 10.93
N HIS A 140 7.45 -26.24 11.99
CA HIS A 140 6.35 -27.21 12.01
C HIS A 140 5.01 -26.65 12.52
N SER A 141 4.99 -25.38 12.86
CA SER A 141 3.78 -24.64 13.22
C SER A 141 4.03 -23.14 13.18
N VAL A 142 2.94 -22.34 13.09
CA VAL A 142 3.03 -20.88 13.24
C VAL A 142 3.51 -20.50 14.64
N ALA A 143 3.11 -21.25 15.68
CA ALA A 143 3.58 -21.01 17.05
C ALA A 143 5.11 -21.14 17.20
N GLU A 144 5.71 -22.17 16.58
CA GLU A 144 7.18 -22.32 16.52
C GLU A 144 7.83 -21.17 15.76
N MET A 145 7.26 -20.81 14.60
CA MET A 145 7.73 -19.69 13.80
C MET A 145 7.67 -18.35 14.58
N ILE A 146 6.60 -18.09 15.33
CA ILE A 146 6.47 -16.90 16.18
C ILE A 146 7.53 -16.88 17.28
N GLN A 147 7.83 -18.03 17.88
CA GLN A 147 8.83 -18.12 18.95
C GLN A 147 10.24 -17.78 18.45
N GLU A 148 10.62 -18.24 17.26
CA GLU A 148 11.95 -18.02 16.71
C GLU A 148 12.07 -16.74 15.85
N LEU A 149 11.01 -16.37 15.19
CA LEU A 149 10.92 -15.17 14.37
C LEU A 149 9.74 -14.28 14.83
N PRO A 150 9.81 -13.69 16.03
CA PRO A 150 8.70 -12.87 16.53
C PRO A 150 8.41 -11.68 15.60
N MET A 151 7.18 -11.16 15.68
CA MET A 151 6.82 -9.92 15.01
C MET A 151 7.80 -8.80 15.40
N PRO A 152 8.17 -7.93 14.46
CA PRO A 152 9.10 -6.85 14.72
C PRO A 152 8.63 -5.99 15.88
N GLN A 153 9.46 -5.87 16.92
CA GLN A 153 9.20 -4.94 18.00
C GLN A 153 9.54 -3.52 17.55
N ILE A 154 8.84 -2.55 18.15
CA ILE A 154 9.09 -1.14 17.87
C ILE A 154 10.57 -0.79 18.05
N SER A 155 11.11 -0.02 17.10
CA SER A 155 12.48 0.48 17.17
C SER A 155 12.72 1.30 18.44
N GLY A 156 13.85 1.07 19.11
CA GLY A 156 14.30 1.90 20.23
C GLY A 156 14.39 3.40 19.90
N LEU A 157 14.54 3.76 18.62
CA LEU A 157 14.53 5.14 18.14
C LEU A 157 13.19 5.85 18.38
N ALA A 158 12.08 5.10 18.50
CA ALA A 158 10.76 5.68 18.77
C ALA A 158 10.69 6.41 20.13
N LYS A 159 11.56 6.07 21.06
CA LYS A 159 11.66 6.72 22.38
C LYS A 159 12.61 7.93 22.39
N ASN A 160 13.29 8.19 21.30
CA ASN A 160 14.26 9.29 21.19
C ASN A 160 13.59 10.54 20.58
N ASN A 161 13.21 11.47 21.43
CA ASN A 161 12.56 12.73 21.05
C ASN A 161 13.57 13.88 20.81
N THR A 162 14.87 13.62 20.70
CA THR A 162 15.84 14.66 20.33
C THR A 162 15.62 15.04 18.86
N PHE A 163 15.87 16.32 18.55
CA PHE A 163 15.75 16.78 17.16
C PHE A 163 17.14 16.88 16.53
N ILE A 164 17.23 16.49 15.27
CA ILE A 164 18.38 16.78 14.44
C ILE A 164 18.27 18.26 14.08
N ASP A 165 19.20 19.07 14.59
CA ASP A 165 19.09 20.53 14.50
C ASP A 165 19.37 21.01 13.07
N CYS A 166 18.41 21.74 12.51
CA CYS A 166 18.49 22.36 11.19
C CYS A 166 18.69 23.87 11.37
N ASP A 167 19.89 24.34 11.73
CA ASP A 167 20.15 25.77 11.87
C ASP A 167 20.15 26.54 10.55
N GLY A 168 20.23 25.84 9.43
CA GLY A 168 20.20 26.44 8.10
C GLY A 168 18.87 26.11 7.40
N ARG A 169 17.91 27.02 7.40
CA ARG A 169 16.70 26.92 6.57
C ARG A 169 17.09 27.18 5.12
N ALA A 170 17.02 26.14 4.29
CA ALA A 170 17.10 26.32 2.86
C ALA A 170 15.80 27.01 2.36
N SER A 171 15.96 27.99 1.48
CA SER A 171 14.92 28.81 0.88
C SER A 171 15.03 28.78 -0.65
N ILE A 172 14.17 29.55 -1.32
CA ILE A 172 14.26 29.72 -2.77
C ILE A 172 15.67 30.17 -3.15
N ASP A 173 16.18 29.65 -4.27
CA ASP A 173 17.52 29.84 -4.84
C ASP A 173 18.65 29.15 -4.06
N ASP A 174 18.39 28.52 -2.90
CA ASP A 174 19.40 27.74 -2.22
C ASP A 174 19.63 26.39 -2.93
N MET A 175 20.92 25.99 -2.95
CA MET A 175 21.35 24.69 -3.43
C MET A 175 21.42 23.71 -2.26
N VAL A 176 20.69 22.60 -2.37
CA VAL A 176 20.73 21.47 -1.44
C VAL A 176 21.38 20.27 -2.12
N ILE A 177 22.00 19.38 -1.34
CA ILE A 177 22.82 18.29 -1.86
C ILE A 177 22.24 16.97 -1.33
N SER A 178 22.11 15.96 -2.21
CA SER A 178 21.68 14.62 -1.81
C SER A 178 22.82 13.81 -1.17
N THR A 179 22.46 12.69 -0.55
CA THR A 179 23.43 11.71 -0.02
C THR A 179 24.38 11.20 -1.12
N GLU A 180 23.89 11.11 -2.36
CA GLU A 180 24.60 10.64 -3.54
C GLU A 180 25.47 11.73 -4.19
N GLY A 181 25.33 12.98 -3.72
CA GLY A 181 26.05 14.13 -4.23
C GLY A 181 25.32 14.94 -5.32
N ASP A 182 24.07 14.55 -5.65
CA ASP A 182 23.25 15.30 -6.59
C ASP A 182 22.90 16.68 -6.03
N ARG A 183 22.83 17.67 -6.91
CA ARG A 183 22.56 19.06 -6.56
C ARG A 183 21.19 19.48 -7.02
N PHE A 184 20.37 19.95 -6.09
CA PHE A 184 19.03 20.47 -6.35
C PHE A 184 18.97 21.94 -5.95
N ILE A 185 18.45 22.79 -6.84
CA ILE A 185 18.15 24.20 -6.55
C ILE A 185 16.67 24.30 -6.24
N LEU A 186 16.32 24.91 -5.10
CA LEU A 186 14.93 25.16 -4.71
C LEU A 186 14.41 26.38 -5.46
N GLU A 187 13.42 26.18 -6.37
CA GLU A 187 12.99 27.28 -7.26
C GLU A 187 11.73 27.98 -6.75
N LYS A 188 10.62 27.27 -6.63
CA LYS A 188 9.32 27.83 -6.27
C LYS A 188 8.69 27.04 -5.14
N ARG A 189 8.14 27.72 -4.15
CA ARG A 189 7.31 27.11 -3.12
C ARG A 189 5.95 26.70 -3.72
N LEU A 190 5.61 25.41 -3.61
CA LEU A 190 4.34 24.84 -4.06
C LEU A 190 3.31 24.82 -2.94
N SER A 191 3.73 24.37 -1.75
CA SER A 191 2.84 24.22 -0.59
C SER A 191 3.63 24.37 0.70
N GLY A 192 2.93 24.46 1.82
CA GLY A 192 3.50 24.44 3.15
C GLY A 192 2.49 23.94 4.15
N GLY A 193 2.95 23.18 5.12
CA GLY A 193 2.19 22.59 6.21
C GLY A 193 2.89 22.75 7.56
N ALA A 194 2.36 22.07 8.57
CA ALA A 194 2.89 22.11 9.94
C ALA A 194 4.31 21.55 10.06
N GLU A 195 4.69 20.59 9.21
CA GLU A 195 5.98 19.91 9.29
C GLU A 195 7.06 20.49 8.38
N GLY A 196 6.68 21.14 7.27
CA GLY A 196 7.66 21.63 6.30
C GLY A 196 7.03 22.31 5.09
N MET A 197 7.87 22.63 4.13
CA MET A 197 7.52 23.27 2.87
C MET A 197 7.95 22.42 1.69
N VAL A 198 7.14 22.41 0.62
CA VAL A 198 7.44 21.73 -0.64
C VAL A 198 7.83 22.75 -1.70
N PHE A 199 8.96 22.50 -2.36
CA PHE A 199 9.51 23.34 -3.43
C PHE A 199 9.65 22.56 -4.73
N THR A 200 9.48 23.24 -5.87
CA THR A 200 10.01 22.73 -7.14
C THR A 200 11.53 22.77 -7.13
N THR A 201 12.14 21.93 -7.95
CA THR A 201 13.59 21.92 -8.10
C THR A 201 13.97 22.13 -9.57
N ASN A 202 15.24 22.44 -9.81
CA ASN A 202 15.84 22.49 -11.16
C ASN A 202 15.71 21.17 -11.94
N ASN A 203 15.34 20.08 -11.27
CA ASN A 203 14.98 18.81 -11.92
C ASN A 203 13.44 18.63 -11.92
N PRO A 204 12.76 18.77 -13.07
CA PRO A 204 11.30 18.76 -13.14
C PRO A 204 10.64 17.42 -12.74
N LYS A 205 11.45 16.36 -12.58
CA LYS A 205 10.99 15.05 -12.10
C LYS A 205 10.70 15.05 -10.60
N TYR A 206 11.36 15.96 -9.84
CA TYR A 206 11.34 15.95 -8.38
C TYR A 206 10.86 17.28 -7.79
N VAL A 207 10.17 17.18 -6.67
CA VAL A 207 9.96 18.25 -5.72
C VAL A 207 10.72 17.93 -4.43
N ALA A 208 11.08 18.97 -3.66
CA ALA A 208 11.79 18.84 -2.39
C ALA A 208 10.87 19.21 -1.22
N LYS A 209 10.67 18.29 -0.24
CA LYS A 209 10.06 18.60 1.07
C LYS A 209 11.17 18.98 2.04
N ILE A 210 11.15 20.22 2.51
CA ILE A 210 12.10 20.78 3.46
C ILE A 210 11.37 20.96 4.80
N TYR A 211 11.84 20.28 5.83
CA TYR A 211 11.22 20.30 7.15
C TYR A 211 11.47 21.61 7.90
N HIS A 212 10.53 21.98 8.76
CA HIS A 212 10.74 23.05 9.72
C HIS A 212 11.74 22.60 10.81
N LYS A 213 12.34 23.61 11.49
CA LYS A 213 13.19 23.35 12.65
C LYS A 213 12.43 22.58 13.73
N GLY A 214 13.07 21.58 14.34
CA GLY A 214 12.47 20.77 15.40
C GLY A 214 11.47 19.70 14.90
N VAL A 215 11.55 19.30 13.64
CA VAL A 215 10.68 18.25 13.07
C VAL A 215 11.42 16.94 12.82
N ILE A 216 12.70 17.00 12.46
CA ILE A 216 13.47 15.80 12.14
C ILE A 216 13.95 15.13 13.43
N THR A 217 13.36 14.00 13.79
CA THR A 217 13.82 13.12 14.86
C THR A 217 14.73 12.02 14.29
N PRO A 218 15.54 11.32 15.11
CA PRO A 218 16.28 10.13 14.69
C PRO A 218 15.39 9.06 14.07
N LEU A 219 14.21 8.82 14.62
CA LEU A 219 13.20 7.90 14.06
C LEU A 219 12.77 8.33 12.66
N ARG A 220 12.40 9.60 12.47
CA ARG A 220 11.98 10.13 11.17
C ARG A 220 13.09 10.00 10.14
N TRP A 221 14.31 10.36 10.50
CA TRP A 221 15.46 10.26 9.59
C TRP A 221 15.78 8.82 9.20
N ALA A 222 15.77 7.89 10.16
CA ALA A 222 15.94 6.46 9.89
C ALA A 222 14.84 5.91 8.96
N LYS A 223 13.59 6.36 9.15
CA LYS A 223 12.47 5.99 8.28
C LYS A 223 12.66 6.50 6.85
N LEU A 224 13.02 7.77 6.68
CA LEU A 224 13.33 8.35 5.36
C LEU A 224 14.43 7.57 4.65
N LYS A 225 15.52 7.23 5.38
CA LYS A 225 16.61 6.42 4.87
C LYS A 225 16.11 5.05 4.40
N LYS A 226 15.32 4.37 5.24
CA LYS A 226 14.75 3.06 4.88
C LYS A 226 13.85 3.12 3.65
N LEU A 227 12.98 4.14 3.54
CA LEU A 227 12.14 4.36 2.36
C LEU A 227 12.94 4.59 1.09
N THR A 228 14.02 5.38 1.17
CA THR A 228 14.94 5.60 0.05
C THR A 228 15.64 4.30 -0.36
N GLU A 229 16.07 3.47 0.60
CA GLU A 229 16.71 2.18 0.36
C GLU A 229 15.78 1.15 -0.30
N LEU A 230 14.47 1.16 0.01
CA LEU A 230 13.48 0.31 -0.67
C LEU A 230 13.39 0.63 -2.16
N GLY A 231 13.68 1.88 -2.53
CA GLY A 231 13.85 2.29 -3.92
C GLY A 231 12.61 2.07 -4.78
N ILE A 232 11.41 2.40 -4.28
CA ILE A 232 10.19 2.44 -5.07
C ILE A 232 10.34 3.54 -6.12
N THR A 233 10.39 3.17 -7.41
CA THR A 233 10.62 4.11 -8.53
C THR A 233 9.36 4.40 -9.34
N SER A 234 8.23 3.79 -9.00
CA SER A 234 6.94 4.18 -9.56
C SER A 234 6.55 5.58 -9.11
N SER A 235 6.32 6.48 -10.07
CA SER A 235 5.91 7.86 -9.80
C SER A 235 4.55 8.01 -9.13
N SER A 236 3.79 6.92 -9.03
CA SER A 236 2.51 6.88 -8.30
C SER A 236 2.66 7.06 -6.78
N PHE A 237 3.88 6.91 -6.26
CA PHE A 237 4.20 7.06 -4.86
C PHE A 237 5.15 8.24 -4.67
N CYS A 238 4.71 9.26 -3.92
CA CYS A 238 5.57 10.38 -3.55
C CYS A 238 6.45 10.02 -2.35
N THR A 239 7.14 8.85 -2.44
CA THR A 239 8.10 8.38 -1.44
C THR A 239 9.42 9.14 -1.54
N PRO A 240 10.20 9.22 -0.44
CA PRO A 240 11.55 9.75 -0.46
C PRO A 240 12.42 9.06 -1.53
N GLN A 241 13.02 9.87 -2.41
CA GLN A 241 13.92 9.39 -3.47
C GLN A 241 15.38 9.72 -3.14
N HIS A 242 15.67 10.92 -2.66
CA HIS A 242 17.01 11.37 -2.26
C HIS A 242 16.90 12.12 -0.93
N LEU A 243 17.73 11.77 0.04
CA LEU A 243 17.83 12.50 1.30
C LEU A 243 18.63 13.80 1.06
N LEU A 244 18.15 14.93 1.59
CA LEU A 244 18.72 16.24 1.33
C LEU A 244 19.44 16.83 2.54
N TYR A 245 20.58 17.45 2.25
CA TYR A 245 21.42 18.17 3.20
C TYR A 245 21.61 19.61 2.75
N PHE A 246 21.62 20.52 3.71
CA PHE A 246 22.03 21.90 3.51
C PHE A 246 23.13 22.26 4.50
N ARG A 247 24.27 22.69 4.00
CA ARG A 247 25.46 22.98 4.81
C ARG A 247 25.86 21.81 5.74
N GLY A 248 25.70 20.58 5.26
CA GLY A 248 26.04 19.36 6.00
C GLY A 248 25.01 18.89 7.01
N VAL A 249 23.87 19.58 7.15
CA VAL A 249 22.79 19.21 8.08
C VAL A 249 21.61 18.62 7.32
N PRO A 250 21.00 17.51 7.80
CA PRO A 250 19.79 16.92 7.21
C PRO A 250 18.62 17.92 7.24
N ILE A 251 17.94 18.13 6.12
CA ILE A 251 16.85 19.10 6.02
C ILE A 251 15.56 18.56 5.40
N GLY A 252 15.61 17.43 4.70
CA GLY A 252 14.44 16.93 4.00
C GLY A 252 14.80 15.87 2.96
N TYR A 253 13.97 15.77 1.92
CA TYR A 253 14.11 14.77 0.87
C TYR A 253 13.49 15.27 -0.45
N THR A 254 13.88 14.64 -1.56
CA THR A 254 13.14 14.77 -2.82
C THR A 254 12.13 13.65 -2.98
N MET A 255 11.05 13.91 -3.71
CA MET A 255 10.03 12.94 -4.10
C MET A 255 9.55 13.23 -5.52
N PHE A 256 8.90 12.25 -6.16
CA PHE A 256 8.28 12.46 -7.46
C PHE A 256 7.17 13.51 -7.40
N VAL A 257 6.95 14.20 -8.53
CA VAL A 257 5.90 15.20 -8.65
C VAL A 257 4.54 14.50 -8.79
N GLY A 258 3.70 14.56 -7.77
CA GLY A 258 2.30 14.17 -7.85
C GLY A 258 1.50 15.18 -8.65
N LYS A 259 0.56 14.72 -9.48
CA LYS A 259 -0.30 15.55 -10.34
C LYS A 259 -1.77 15.42 -9.93
N GLY A 260 -2.53 16.47 -10.23
CA GLY A 260 -3.98 16.49 -9.96
C GLY A 260 -4.35 17.26 -8.71
N THR A 261 -5.48 16.92 -8.11
CA THR A 261 -6.01 17.51 -6.87
C THR A 261 -6.26 16.42 -5.83
N THR A 262 -6.41 16.77 -4.56
CA THR A 262 -6.69 15.78 -3.50
C THR A 262 -8.00 15.04 -3.76
N LEU A 263 -8.03 13.75 -3.42
CA LEU A 263 -9.27 12.98 -3.51
C LEU A 263 -10.38 13.59 -2.67
N SER A 264 -10.07 14.18 -1.51
CA SER A 264 -11.05 14.84 -0.66
C SER A 264 -11.75 16.04 -1.33
N ASN A 265 -11.07 16.71 -2.28
CA ASN A 265 -11.67 17.82 -3.03
C ASN A 265 -12.50 17.34 -4.24
N VAL A 266 -12.32 16.10 -4.66
CA VAL A 266 -13.07 15.50 -5.77
C VAL A 266 -14.25 14.71 -5.21
N PHE A 267 -14.01 13.87 -4.22
CA PHE A 267 -15.03 13.08 -3.53
C PHE A 267 -15.63 13.89 -2.36
N ASP A 268 -16.20 15.03 -2.66
CA ASP A 268 -16.98 15.90 -1.75
C ASP A 268 -18.43 15.97 -2.26
N GLY A 269 -19.00 14.81 -2.52
CA GLY A 269 -20.30 14.61 -3.12
C GLY A 269 -20.24 14.44 -4.65
N PRO A 270 -21.34 13.94 -5.24
CA PRO A 270 -21.41 13.67 -6.68
C PRO A 270 -21.28 14.92 -7.54
N ASP A 271 -21.77 16.08 -7.07
CA ASP A 271 -21.66 17.36 -7.81
C ASP A 271 -20.20 17.77 -7.97
N ALA A 272 -19.37 17.64 -6.93
CA ALA A 272 -17.96 17.99 -6.97
C ALA A 272 -17.18 17.10 -7.95
N ILE A 273 -17.55 15.81 -8.04
CA ILE A 273 -16.93 14.89 -9.00
C ILE A 273 -17.31 15.32 -10.43
N LEU A 274 -18.58 15.57 -10.70
CA LEU A 274 -19.07 15.94 -12.06
C LEU A 274 -18.61 17.33 -12.51
N GLU A 275 -18.45 18.28 -11.58
CA GLU A 275 -17.85 19.58 -11.91
C GLU A 275 -16.43 19.43 -12.46
N ARG A 276 -15.66 18.50 -11.89
CA ARG A 276 -14.27 18.26 -12.29
C ARG A 276 -14.13 17.29 -13.44
N TYR A 277 -14.96 16.27 -13.47
CA TYR A 277 -14.97 15.16 -14.43
C TYR A 277 -16.39 14.92 -14.95
N PRO A 278 -16.91 15.79 -15.84
CA PRO A 278 -18.32 15.76 -16.27
C PRO A 278 -18.70 14.46 -17.01
N ASP A 279 -17.72 13.78 -17.60
CA ASP A 279 -17.93 12.53 -18.36
C ASP A 279 -17.75 11.26 -17.52
N TRP A 280 -17.53 11.38 -16.20
CA TRP A 280 -17.36 10.21 -15.36
C TRP A 280 -18.65 9.43 -15.18
N THR A 281 -18.47 8.14 -15.15
CA THR A 281 -19.50 7.14 -14.90
C THR A 281 -19.15 6.32 -13.65
N ARG A 282 -19.98 5.37 -13.30
CA ARG A 282 -19.71 4.45 -12.20
C ARG A 282 -18.44 3.64 -12.42
N LEU A 283 -18.10 3.32 -13.67
CA LEU A 283 -16.84 2.67 -14.03
C LEU A 283 -15.61 3.45 -13.56
N ASP A 284 -15.62 4.78 -13.71
CA ASP A 284 -14.50 5.64 -13.32
C ASP A 284 -14.31 5.67 -11.79
N VAL A 285 -15.41 5.65 -11.04
CA VAL A 285 -15.39 5.56 -9.56
C VAL A 285 -14.77 4.22 -9.12
N VAL A 286 -15.23 3.12 -9.71
CA VAL A 286 -14.75 1.77 -9.37
C VAL A 286 -13.29 1.58 -9.81
N GLU A 287 -12.89 2.11 -10.98
CA GLU A 287 -11.50 2.11 -11.46
C GLU A 287 -10.59 2.86 -10.50
N THR A 288 -11.04 4.04 -10.01
CA THR A 288 -10.30 4.83 -9.01
C THR A 288 -10.06 4.02 -7.74
N LEU A 289 -11.09 3.37 -7.24
CA LEU A 289 -11.00 2.54 -6.03
C LEU A 289 -10.08 1.34 -6.23
N LEU A 290 -10.21 0.61 -7.33
CA LEU A 290 -9.34 -0.50 -7.68
C LEU A 290 -7.86 -0.08 -7.74
N SER A 291 -7.58 1.07 -8.35
CA SER A 291 -6.22 1.60 -8.43
C SER A 291 -5.66 1.92 -7.04
N LEU A 292 -6.45 2.54 -6.17
CA LEU A 292 -6.03 2.88 -4.81
C LEU A 292 -5.75 1.65 -3.95
N ILE A 293 -6.67 0.67 -3.89
CA ILE A 293 -6.45 -0.56 -3.13
C ILE A 293 -5.19 -1.27 -3.66
N GLY A 294 -5.00 -1.29 -4.99
CA GLY A 294 -3.81 -1.86 -5.60
C GLY A 294 -2.51 -1.21 -5.14
N LYS A 295 -2.52 0.12 -4.89
CA LYS A 295 -1.36 0.84 -4.36
C LYS A 295 -1.06 0.46 -2.91
N TYR A 296 -2.08 0.36 -2.05
CA TYR A 296 -1.88 -0.05 -0.66
C TYR A 296 -1.38 -1.50 -0.57
N LEU A 297 -1.91 -2.42 -1.37
CA LEU A 297 -1.39 -3.79 -1.46
C LEU A 297 0.07 -3.83 -1.96
N TYR A 298 0.44 -2.96 -2.90
CA TYR A 298 1.83 -2.83 -3.35
C TYR A 298 2.76 -2.32 -2.22
N LEU A 299 2.30 -1.39 -1.40
CA LEU A 299 3.03 -0.95 -0.20
C LEU A 299 3.18 -2.10 0.81
N HIS A 300 2.13 -2.89 1.04
CA HIS A 300 2.19 -4.05 1.93
C HIS A 300 3.24 -5.08 1.49
N MET A 301 3.39 -5.30 0.17
CA MET A 301 4.46 -6.16 -0.37
C MET A 301 5.87 -5.61 -0.12
N HIS A 302 6.01 -4.29 0.05
CA HIS A 302 7.27 -3.63 0.41
C HIS A 302 7.47 -3.48 1.93
N ASP A 303 6.69 -4.18 2.75
CA ASP A 303 6.73 -4.07 4.22
C ASP A 303 6.40 -2.66 4.73
N ILE A 304 5.52 -1.96 4.02
CA ILE A 304 5.02 -0.63 4.37
C ILE A 304 3.55 -0.74 4.76
N VAL A 305 3.19 -0.17 5.91
CA VAL A 305 1.81 0.09 6.34
C VAL A 305 1.58 1.60 6.29
N ALA A 306 0.59 2.05 5.52
CA ALA A 306 0.37 3.49 5.31
C ALA A 306 0.03 4.20 6.63
N GLY A 307 -0.82 3.58 7.46
CA GLY A 307 -1.16 4.01 8.81
C GLY A 307 -2.08 5.23 8.90
N ASP A 308 -2.15 6.07 7.87
CA ASP A 308 -3.06 7.21 7.77
C ASP A 308 -3.75 7.24 6.40
N ILE A 309 -4.52 6.18 6.11
CA ILE A 309 -5.31 6.09 4.88
C ILE A 309 -6.49 7.04 4.99
N GLN A 310 -6.50 8.07 4.14
CA GLN A 310 -7.58 9.04 4.03
C GLN A 310 -7.58 9.73 2.65
N LEU A 311 -8.71 10.33 2.27
CA LEU A 311 -8.86 10.98 0.96
C LEU A 311 -7.90 12.17 0.74
N LYS A 312 -7.40 12.82 1.81
CA LYS A 312 -6.43 13.92 1.71
C LYS A 312 -5.03 13.48 1.32
N ASN A 313 -4.68 12.20 1.60
CA ASN A 313 -3.35 11.66 1.37
C ASN A 313 -3.17 11.03 -0.02
N ALA A 314 -4.09 11.31 -0.95
CA ALA A 314 -3.97 10.93 -2.34
C ALA A 314 -4.40 12.05 -3.27
N LEU A 315 -3.66 12.22 -4.38
CA LEU A 315 -4.05 13.08 -5.48
C LEU A 315 -4.67 12.22 -6.59
N ILE A 316 -5.65 12.78 -7.29
CA ILE A 316 -6.25 12.16 -8.46
C ILE A 316 -6.02 13.02 -9.70
N TYR A 317 -5.54 12.37 -10.76
CA TYR A 317 -5.34 12.99 -12.08
C TYR A 317 -6.31 12.43 -13.11
N THR A 318 -6.49 11.09 -13.12
CA THR A 318 -7.54 10.38 -13.88
C THR A 318 -8.08 9.24 -13.02
N SER A 319 -9.16 8.57 -13.43
CA SER A 319 -9.72 7.39 -12.75
C SER A 319 -8.70 6.26 -12.55
N SER A 320 -7.74 6.10 -13.45
CA SER A 320 -6.67 5.09 -13.37
C SER A 320 -5.34 5.61 -12.81
N THR A 321 -5.22 6.92 -12.57
CA THR A 321 -3.95 7.55 -12.18
C THR A 321 -4.12 8.40 -10.92
N GLN A 322 -3.66 7.88 -9.79
CA GLN A 322 -3.60 8.57 -8.51
C GLN A 322 -2.16 8.54 -7.98
N TYR A 323 -1.84 9.49 -7.11
CA TYR A 323 -0.56 9.62 -6.45
C TYR A 323 -0.76 9.59 -4.94
N LEU A 324 -0.10 8.67 -4.23
CA LEU A 324 -0.08 8.69 -2.77
C LEU A 324 0.96 9.71 -2.31
N ILE A 325 0.52 10.64 -1.46
CA ILE A 325 1.35 11.73 -0.91
C ILE A 325 1.55 11.54 0.61
N ASP A 326 2.38 12.37 1.23
CA ASP A 326 2.75 12.32 2.65
C ASP A 326 3.31 10.95 3.10
N MET A 327 4.07 10.32 2.20
CA MET A 327 4.65 8.99 2.37
C MET A 327 5.84 8.96 3.35
N ASP A 328 6.23 10.06 3.95
CA ASP A 328 7.29 10.13 4.96
C ASP A 328 6.83 9.76 6.38
N SER A 329 5.51 9.71 6.61
CA SER A 329 4.94 9.32 7.89
C SER A 329 4.62 7.82 8.02
N VAL A 330 4.57 7.08 6.91
CA VAL A 330 4.21 5.65 6.88
C VAL A 330 5.05 4.78 7.81
N GLN A 331 4.54 3.64 8.21
CA GLN A 331 5.32 2.62 8.91
C GLN A 331 6.16 1.82 7.92
N VAL A 332 7.43 1.57 8.24
CA VAL A 332 8.33 0.70 7.46
C VAL A 332 8.99 -0.28 8.40
N GLY A 333 8.67 -1.58 8.27
CA GLY A 333 9.13 -2.59 9.20
C GLY A 333 8.79 -2.21 10.65
N ASN A 334 9.79 -2.06 11.50
CA ASN A 334 9.64 -1.71 12.92
C ASN A 334 9.68 -0.20 13.24
N LEU A 335 9.69 0.65 12.22
CA LEU A 335 9.65 2.12 12.36
C LEU A 335 8.19 2.59 12.23
N PRO A 336 7.47 2.90 13.33
CA PRO A 336 6.03 3.09 13.34
C PRO A 336 5.58 4.34 12.58
N CYS A 337 4.31 4.35 12.13
CA CYS A 337 3.60 5.54 11.68
C CYS A 337 3.06 6.30 12.89
N PRO A 338 3.53 7.54 13.18
CA PRO A 338 3.13 8.26 14.38
C PRO A 338 1.78 8.98 14.28
N VAL A 339 1.15 8.91 13.11
CA VAL A 339 -0.09 9.64 12.80
C VAL A 339 -1.23 8.70 12.42
N GLY A 340 -2.44 9.21 12.44
CA GLY A 340 -3.65 8.53 11.99
C GLY A 340 -4.84 9.47 12.18
N THR A 341 -5.79 9.40 11.26
CA THR A 341 -7.04 10.15 11.33
C THR A 341 -8.08 9.29 12.02
N GLU A 342 -8.58 9.72 13.17
CA GLU A 342 -9.45 8.93 14.06
C GLU A 342 -10.65 8.35 13.29
N GLU A 343 -11.32 9.17 12.48
CA GLU A 343 -12.49 8.76 11.69
C GLU A 343 -12.21 7.66 10.66
N PHE A 344 -10.95 7.52 10.21
CA PHE A 344 -10.52 6.48 9.26
C PHE A 344 -9.75 5.34 9.91
N THR A 345 -9.51 5.41 11.21
CA THR A 345 -8.74 4.42 11.97
C THR A 345 -9.69 3.51 12.77
N ASP A 346 -9.36 2.21 12.82
CA ASP A 346 -10.12 1.23 13.60
C ASP A 346 -10.33 1.73 15.05
N PRO A 347 -11.57 1.78 15.56
CA PRO A 347 -11.88 2.25 16.91
C PRO A 347 -11.07 1.55 18.02
N LYS A 348 -10.64 0.30 17.80
CA LYS A 348 -9.77 -0.43 18.75
C LYS A 348 -8.42 0.25 18.98
N LEU A 349 -8.00 1.15 18.08
CA LEU A 349 -6.74 1.90 18.15
C LEU A 349 -6.91 3.31 18.73
N TRP A 350 -8.13 3.79 18.91
CA TRP A 350 -8.37 5.14 19.39
C TRP A 350 -7.79 5.38 20.78
N GLY A 351 -7.20 6.54 20.96
CA GLY A 351 -6.54 6.91 22.22
C GLY A 351 -5.17 6.27 22.45
N LYS A 352 -4.70 5.40 21.55
CA LYS A 352 -3.33 4.85 21.62
C LYS A 352 -2.32 5.85 21.06
N ASP A 353 -1.12 5.84 21.62
CA ASP A 353 0.02 6.55 21.02
C ASP A 353 0.52 5.78 19.79
N PHE A 354 0.22 6.28 18.62
CA PHE A 354 0.61 5.63 17.35
C PHE A 354 2.13 5.56 17.14
N ALA A 355 2.90 6.42 17.81
CA ALA A 355 4.36 6.32 17.81
C ALA A 355 4.88 5.20 18.71
N GLY A 356 4.04 4.64 19.56
CA GLY A 356 4.38 3.67 20.61
C GLY A 356 4.24 2.20 20.23
N PHE A 357 3.76 1.86 19.03
CA PHE A 357 3.61 0.47 18.58
C PHE A 357 3.72 0.32 17.06
N VAL A 358 3.93 -0.92 16.62
CA VAL A 358 3.94 -1.29 15.20
C VAL A 358 2.53 -1.79 14.84
N ARG A 359 1.90 -1.18 13.84
CA ARG A 359 0.58 -1.60 13.33
C ARG A 359 0.70 -2.88 12.52
N THR A 360 -0.31 -3.72 12.61
CA THR A 360 -0.49 -4.93 11.80
C THR A 360 -1.20 -4.59 10.47
N LEU A 361 -1.28 -5.55 9.57
CA LEU A 361 -2.09 -5.40 8.36
C LEU A 361 -3.58 -5.35 8.71
N GLU A 362 -4.01 -6.09 9.75
CA GLU A 362 -5.38 -6.07 10.25
C GLU A 362 -5.80 -4.69 10.78
N ASP A 363 -4.87 -3.94 11.39
CA ASP A 363 -5.12 -2.56 11.83
C ASP A 363 -5.41 -1.62 10.65
N GLU A 364 -4.89 -1.92 9.44
CA GLU A 364 -5.11 -1.11 8.24
C GLU A 364 -6.32 -1.58 7.41
N ASP A 365 -6.76 -2.83 7.57
CA ASP A 365 -7.91 -3.39 6.83
C ASP A 365 -9.19 -2.56 7.03
N TYR A 366 -9.42 -2.04 8.26
CA TYR A 366 -10.54 -1.15 8.55
C TYR A 366 -10.44 0.16 7.76
N SER A 367 -9.25 0.78 7.71
CA SER A 367 -9.03 2.02 6.95
C SER A 367 -9.26 1.82 5.45
N ILE A 368 -8.93 0.64 4.93
CA ILE A 368 -9.23 0.25 3.54
C ILE A 368 -10.73 0.09 3.34
N ALA A 369 -11.45 -0.53 4.28
CA ALA A 369 -12.92 -0.61 4.21
C ALA A 369 -13.57 0.78 4.20
N MET A 370 -13.08 1.70 5.05
CA MET A 370 -13.49 3.11 5.06
C MET A 370 -13.28 3.77 3.70
N LEU A 371 -12.11 3.56 3.09
CA LEU A 371 -11.80 4.07 1.75
C LEU A 371 -12.75 3.49 0.69
N VAL A 372 -13.02 2.16 0.75
CA VAL A 372 -13.96 1.48 -0.17
C VAL A 372 -15.33 2.14 -0.11
N PHE A 373 -15.89 2.29 1.09
CA PHE A 373 -17.20 2.94 1.23
C PHE A 373 -17.16 4.39 0.74
N SER A 374 -16.22 5.19 1.24
CA SER A 374 -16.17 6.62 0.93
C SER A 374 -16.05 6.89 -0.58
N ILE A 375 -15.23 6.14 -1.31
CA ILE A 375 -15.12 6.30 -2.76
C ILE A 375 -16.40 5.86 -3.47
N LEU A 376 -16.97 4.70 -3.12
CA LEU A 376 -18.21 4.21 -3.74
C LEU A 376 -19.40 5.14 -3.48
N PHE A 377 -19.43 5.82 -2.35
CA PHE A 377 -20.50 6.74 -1.95
C PHE A 377 -20.11 8.21 -2.11
N CYS A 378 -19.25 8.52 -3.09
CA CYS A 378 -18.88 9.88 -3.49
C CYS A 378 -18.38 10.79 -2.35
N GLY A 379 -17.64 10.22 -1.39
CA GLY A 379 -17.07 10.93 -0.24
C GLY A 379 -17.85 10.79 1.06
N LEU A 380 -19.03 10.17 1.02
CA LEU A 380 -19.82 9.96 2.23
C LEU A 380 -19.09 9.07 3.25
N HIS A 381 -19.23 9.39 4.52
CA HIS A 381 -18.74 8.55 5.61
C HIS A 381 -19.70 7.37 5.86
N PRO A 382 -19.24 6.12 6.13
CA PRO A 382 -20.14 4.97 6.30
C PRO A 382 -21.13 5.13 7.45
N TYR A 383 -20.79 5.86 8.49
CA TYR A 383 -21.67 6.17 9.61
C TYR A 383 -22.39 7.52 9.50
N ALA A 384 -22.40 8.13 8.32
CA ALA A 384 -23.27 9.27 8.10
C ALA A 384 -24.74 8.80 8.14
N THR A 385 -25.54 9.40 9.00
CA THR A 385 -26.94 9.03 9.20
C THR A 385 -27.83 10.26 9.35
N ARG A 386 -29.09 10.14 8.94
CA ARG A 386 -30.10 11.20 9.07
C ARG A 386 -30.71 11.28 10.45
N LYS A 387 -30.80 10.16 11.14
CA LYS A 387 -31.34 10.03 12.50
C LYS A 387 -30.40 9.15 13.30
N GLY A 388 -29.72 9.70 14.27
CA GLY A 388 -28.75 8.93 15.05
C GLY A 388 -28.26 9.65 16.29
N ALA A 389 -27.08 9.29 16.76
CA ALA A 389 -26.42 9.87 17.90
C ALA A 389 -26.00 11.34 17.65
N GLU A 390 -25.63 12.06 18.71
CA GLU A 390 -25.24 13.45 18.63
C GLU A 390 -23.92 13.68 17.88
N THR A 391 -23.06 12.66 17.87
CA THR A 391 -21.71 12.76 17.28
C THR A 391 -21.39 11.58 16.38
N LEU A 392 -20.59 11.83 15.32
CA LEU A 392 -20.08 10.79 14.44
C LEU A 392 -19.27 9.72 15.22
N ARG A 393 -18.55 10.15 16.26
CA ARG A 393 -17.79 9.25 17.13
C ARG A 393 -18.69 8.22 17.82
N GLU A 394 -19.86 8.62 18.31
CA GLU A 394 -20.85 7.72 18.91
C GLU A 394 -21.45 6.77 17.88
N GLU A 395 -21.73 7.25 16.66
CA GLU A 395 -22.20 6.40 15.57
C GLU A 395 -21.21 5.29 15.24
N ILE A 396 -19.92 5.61 15.17
CA ILE A 396 -18.85 4.64 14.93
C ILE A 396 -18.76 3.62 16.06
N LEU A 397 -18.72 4.07 17.32
CA LEU A 397 -18.60 3.20 18.49
C LEU A 397 -19.80 2.28 18.71
N ASN A 398 -20.99 2.71 18.29
CA ASN A 398 -22.23 1.95 18.39
C ASN A 398 -22.48 1.08 17.14
N HIS A 399 -21.60 1.10 16.15
CA HIS A 399 -21.78 0.42 14.87
C HIS A 399 -23.11 0.76 14.17
N ASN A 400 -23.53 2.03 14.25
CA ASN A 400 -24.80 2.50 13.69
C ASN A 400 -24.72 2.71 12.17
N PHE A 401 -24.31 1.68 11.44
CA PHE A 401 -24.27 1.70 9.97
C PHE A 401 -25.71 1.72 9.43
N PRO A 402 -26.10 2.73 8.62
CA PRO A 402 -27.52 2.97 8.29
C PRO A 402 -28.10 2.04 7.22
N TYR A 403 -27.27 1.29 6.50
CA TYR A 403 -27.72 0.42 5.41
C TYR A 403 -27.99 -0.99 5.91
N THR A 404 -29.10 -1.61 5.46
CA THR A 404 -29.48 -3.00 5.75
C THR A 404 -29.42 -3.86 4.50
N LEU A 405 -29.20 -5.17 4.66
CA LEU A 405 -29.07 -6.10 3.51
C LEU A 405 -30.39 -6.27 2.75
N ASP A 406 -31.51 -6.15 3.45
CA ASP A 406 -32.87 -6.27 2.91
C ASP A 406 -33.50 -4.93 2.50
N ASN A 407 -32.73 -3.83 2.58
CA ASN A 407 -33.18 -2.47 2.29
C ASN A 407 -34.44 -2.02 3.09
N SER A 408 -34.66 -2.64 4.26
CA SER A 408 -35.87 -2.38 5.08
C SER A 408 -35.82 -1.06 5.83
N ASP A 409 -34.62 -0.57 6.18
CA ASP A 409 -34.43 0.68 6.93
C ASP A 409 -33.89 1.80 6.02
N LYS A 410 -34.81 2.60 5.49
CA LYS A 410 -34.46 3.80 4.71
C LYS A 410 -34.50 5.09 5.55
N GLU A 411 -34.96 5.03 6.79
CA GLU A 411 -35.11 6.22 7.63
C GLU A 411 -33.79 6.81 8.12
N HIS A 412 -32.78 5.95 8.30
CA HIS A 412 -31.45 6.35 8.80
C HIS A 412 -30.49 6.71 7.66
N ILE A 413 -30.76 6.27 6.43
CA ILE A 413 -29.91 6.60 5.28
C ILE A 413 -29.92 8.11 5.00
N PRO A 414 -28.77 8.75 4.74
CA PRO A 414 -28.70 10.17 4.35
C PRO A 414 -29.59 10.50 3.16
N LEU A 415 -30.15 11.70 3.16
CA LEU A 415 -30.93 12.20 2.03
C LEU A 415 -30.04 12.39 0.79
N GLY A 416 -30.65 12.38 -0.39
CA GLY A 416 -29.97 12.66 -1.66
C GLY A 416 -29.72 11.44 -2.54
N GLY A 417 -30.41 10.31 -2.28
CA GLY A 417 -30.40 9.13 -3.17
C GLY A 417 -29.25 8.16 -2.91
N TYR A 418 -28.58 8.21 -1.76
CA TYR A 418 -27.50 7.28 -1.41
C TYR A 418 -27.96 5.84 -1.22
N ASP A 419 -29.25 5.60 -0.94
CA ASP A 419 -29.90 4.29 -0.94
C ASP A 419 -29.83 3.60 -2.32
N HIS A 420 -29.93 4.37 -3.41
CA HIS A 420 -29.80 3.81 -4.76
C HIS A 420 -28.38 3.29 -5.04
N ILE A 421 -27.31 3.97 -4.55
CA ILE A 421 -25.97 3.41 -4.66
C ILE A 421 -25.91 2.04 -4.02
N TRP A 422 -26.46 1.90 -2.80
CA TRP A 422 -26.49 0.65 -2.06
C TRP A 422 -27.20 -0.48 -2.82
N GLU A 423 -28.32 -0.16 -3.45
CA GLU A 423 -29.14 -1.12 -4.20
C GLU A 423 -28.41 -1.70 -5.43
N TYR A 424 -27.57 -0.89 -6.11
CA TYR A 424 -26.81 -1.32 -7.28
C TYR A 424 -25.46 -1.98 -6.97
N LEU A 425 -25.03 -2.02 -5.70
CA LEU A 425 -23.81 -2.75 -5.34
C LEU A 425 -24.01 -4.27 -5.47
N PRO A 426 -23.00 -5.05 -5.91
CA PRO A 426 -23.02 -6.50 -5.84
C PRO A 426 -23.29 -6.99 -4.42
N GLU A 427 -23.99 -8.11 -4.31
CA GLU A 427 -24.41 -8.68 -3.01
C GLU A 427 -23.21 -8.94 -2.08
N ASN A 428 -22.15 -9.56 -2.60
CA ASN A 428 -20.94 -9.83 -1.82
C ASN A 428 -20.34 -8.54 -1.24
N LEU A 429 -20.30 -7.45 -2.00
CA LEU A 429 -19.76 -6.17 -1.56
C LEU A 429 -20.66 -5.53 -0.49
N ARG A 430 -21.99 -5.60 -0.65
CA ARG A 430 -22.96 -5.18 0.39
C ARG A 430 -22.78 -5.96 1.68
N VAL A 431 -22.66 -7.29 1.57
CA VAL A 431 -22.45 -8.17 2.73
C VAL A 431 -21.13 -7.83 3.45
N MET A 432 -20.06 -7.60 2.72
CA MET A 432 -18.77 -7.23 3.32
C MET A 432 -18.85 -5.87 4.05
N LEU A 433 -19.43 -4.85 3.42
CA LEU A 433 -19.62 -3.52 4.01
C LEU A 433 -20.52 -3.61 5.26
N TYR A 434 -21.65 -4.31 5.17
CA TYR A 434 -22.55 -4.50 6.30
C TYR A 434 -21.85 -5.18 7.48
N LYS A 435 -21.19 -6.29 7.24
CA LYS A 435 -20.49 -7.03 8.30
C LYS A 435 -19.34 -6.23 8.90
N THR A 436 -18.65 -5.42 8.11
CA THR A 436 -17.56 -4.59 8.64
C THR A 436 -18.12 -3.48 9.52
N PHE A 437 -19.08 -2.71 9.04
CA PHE A 437 -19.52 -1.51 9.75
C PHE A 437 -20.64 -1.78 10.78
N ARG A 438 -21.45 -2.82 10.57
CA ARG A 438 -22.53 -3.16 11.51
C ARG A 438 -22.13 -4.23 12.51
N GLU A 439 -21.29 -5.20 12.11
CA GLU A 439 -20.93 -6.37 12.93
C GLU A 439 -19.47 -6.32 13.43
N GLY A 440 -18.69 -5.33 13.01
CA GLY A 440 -17.28 -5.17 13.39
C GLY A 440 -16.35 -6.24 12.79
N LYS A 441 -16.75 -6.92 11.69
CA LYS A 441 -15.94 -7.98 11.07
C LYS A 441 -14.86 -7.38 10.17
N SER A 442 -13.60 -7.78 10.37
CA SER A 442 -12.50 -7.39 9.49
C SER A 442 -12.40 -8.30 8.25
N TYR A 443 -12.14 -7.70 7.10
CA TYR A 443 -11.79 -8.37 5.85
C TYR A 443 -10.44 -7.90 5.35
N GLU A 444 -9.60 -8.83 4.91
CA GLU A 444 -8.29 -8.53 4.36
C GLU A 444 -8.37 -7.62 3.11
N ALA A 445 -7.39 -6.74 2.94
CA ALA A 445 -7.33 -5.80 1.80
C ALA A 445 -7.46 -6.48 0.43
N VAL A 446 -6.93 -7.71 0.29
CA VAL A 446 -7.07 -8.51 -0.93
C VAL A 446 -8.53 -8.93 -1.19
N CYS A 447 -9.31 -9.21 -0.15
CA CYS A 447 -10.73 -9.53 -0.26
C CYS A 447 -11.53 -8.32 -0.77
N TRP A 448 -11.23 -7.12 -0.25
CA TRP A 448 -11.80 -5.87 -0.76
C TRP A 448 -11.47 -5.67 -2.24
N ARG A 449 -10.20 -5.89 -2.61
CA ARG A 449 -9.75 -5.81 -4.01
C ARG A 449 -10.52 -6.77 -4.91
N ALA A 450 -10.74 -8.01 -4.45
CA ALA A 450 -11.50 -9.03 -5.19
C ALA A 450 -12.96 -8.61 -5.40
N ALA A 451 -13.64 -8.17 -4.33
CA ALA A 451 -15.05 -7.77 -4.38
C ALA A 451 -15.27 -6.54 -5.30
N VAL A 452 -14.37 -5.55 -5.22
CA VAL A 452 -14.42 -4.37 -6.12
C VAL A 452 -14.08 -4.75 -7.56
N GLN A 453 -13.18 -5.73 -7.79
CA GLN A 453 -12.90 -6.24 -9.13
C GLN A 453 -14.12 -6.98 -9.74
N GLU A 454 -14.88 -7.70 -8.93
CA GLU A 454 -16.15 -8.31 -9.36
C GLU A 454 -17.14 -7.21 -9.78
N TYR A 455 -17.26 -6.15 -8.98
CA TYR A 455 -18.10 -5.01 -9.35
C TYR A 455 -17.69 -4.39 -10.69
N MET A 456 -16.37 -4.17 -10.87
CA MET A 456 -15.84 -3.68 -12.13
C MET A 456 -16.17 -4.61 -13.30
N ASN A 457 -16.00 -5.92 -13.12
CA ASN A 457 -16.33 -6.91 -14.15
C ASN A 457 -17.83 -6.87 -14.51
N ASN A 458 -18.72 -6.70 -13.52
CA ASN A 458 -20.15 -6.59 -13.77
C ASN A 458 -20.49 -5.34 -14.61
N LEU A 459 -19.85 -4.21 -14.30
CA LEU A 459 -20.02 -2.99 -15.09
C LEU A 459 -19.43 -3.12 -16.50
N GLU A 460 -18.24 -3.69 -16.65
CA GLU A 460 -17.56 -3.88 -17.93
C GLU A 460 -18.30 -4.86 -18.87
N ASN A 461 -18.94 -5.87 -18.29
CA ASN A 461 -19.72 -6.87 -19.03
C ASN A 461 -21.19 -6.46 -19.20
N PHE A 462 -21.57 -5.29 -18.74
CA PHE A 462 -22.94 -4.75 -18.86
C PHE A 462 -24.01 -5.72 -18.29
N VAL A 463 -23.73 -6.25 -17.08
CA VAL A 463 -24.60 -7.21 -16.39
C VAL A 463 -25.92 -6.57 -15.92
N TYR A 464 -25.91 -5.24 -15.68
CA TYR A 464 -27.08 -4.51 -15.21
C TYR A 464 -27.96 -4.10 -16.40
N ASP A 465 -29.23 -4.50 -16.38
CA ASP A 465 -30.22 -4.10 -17.40
C ASP A 465 -30.64 -2.64 -17.26
N ASP A 466 -30.59 -2.10 -16.04
CA ASP A 466 -30.93 -0.72 -15.76
C ASP A 466 -29.76 0.24 -16.10
N PRO A 467 -29.92 1.18 -17.04
CA PRO A 467 -28.90 2.15 -17.38
C PRO A 467 -28.47 3.05 -16.21
N GLU A 468 -29.32 3.23 -15.20
CA GLU A 468 -29.02 4.03 -14.02
C GLU A 468 -27.83 3.47 -13.23
N ALA A 469 -27.63 2.14 -13.24
CA ALA A 469 -26.49 1.47 -12.61
C ALA A 469 -25.12 1.99 -13.10
N TYR A 470 -25.06 2.59 -14.29
CA TYR A 470 -23.84 3.11 -14.91
C TYR A 470 -23.61 4.59 -14.65
N LYS A 471 -24.61 5.34 -14.14
CA LYS A 471 -24.41 6.70 -13.71
C LYS A 471 -23.37 6.77 -12.61
N LEU A 472 -22.60 7.85 -12.57
CA LEU A 472 -21.68 8.12 -11.44
C LEU A 472 -22.44 8.01 -10.12
N PHE A 473 -23.62 8.62 -10.07
CA PHE A 473 -24.55 8.55 -8.95
C PHE A 473 -25.87 7.94 -9.44
N PRO A 474 -26.11 6.65 -9.19
CA PRO A 474 -27.28 5.90 -9.70
C PRO A 474 -28.56 6.30 -8.96
N CYS A 475 -29.10 7.46 -9.31
CA CYS A 475 -30.36 8.00 -8.79
C CYS A 475 -31.12 8.65 -9.93
N GLU A 476 -32.38 8.23 -10.15
CA GLU A 476 -33.22 8.71 -11.24
C GLU A 476 -33.43 10.24 -11.19
N ASP A 477 -33.64 10.77 -9.99
CA ASP A 477 -33.85 12.21 -9.76
C ASP A 477 -32.57 13.06 -9.79
N TYR A 478 -31.40 12.41 -9.90
CA TYR A 478 -30.14 13.12 -9.93
C TYR A 478 -29.90 13.75 -11.31
N LYS A 479 -29.40 14.99 -11.32
CA LYS A 479 -29.26 15.86 -12.51
C LYS A 479 -28.35 15.33 -13.63
N GLN A 480 -27.65 14.24 -13.44
CA GLN A 480 -26.82 13.65 -14.47
C GLN A 480 -27.69 13.11 -15.60
N ALA A 481 -27.35 13.46 -16.84
CA ALA A 481 -28.01 12.90 -18.01
C ALA A 481 -27.97 11.38 -18.00
N THR A 482 -29.04 10.73 -18.52
CA THR A 482 -29.05 9.27 -18.67
C THR A 482 -27.81 8.84 -19.45
N VAL A 483 -27.09 7.87 -18.89
CA VAL A 483 -25.86 7.36 -19.50
C VAL A 483 -26.23 6.61 -20.77
N ASN A 484 -25.67 7.01 -21.90
CA ASN A 484 -25.78 6.23 -23.12
C ASN A 484 -24.87 5.01 -23.00
N VAL A 485 -25.45 3.85 -22.71
CA VAL A 485 -24.72 2.59 -22.48
C VAL A 485 -23.88 2.21 -23.71
N GLU A 486 -24.31 2.53 -24.93
CA GLU A 486 -23.54 2.27 -26.15
C GLU A 486 -22.29 3.16 -26.25
N GLU A 487 -22.38 4.43 -25.80
CA GLU A 487 -21.20 5.30 -25.71
C GLU A 487 -20.22 4.82 -24.64
N VAL A 488 -20.71 4.36 -23.49
CA VAL A 488 -19.87 3.76 -22.44
C VAL A 488 -19.17 2.52 -22.98
N ARG A 489 -19.90 1.67 -23.68
CA ARG A 489 -19.36 0.45 -24.32
C ARG A 489 -18.27 0.79 -25.34
N ALA A 490 -18.51 1.78 -26.19
CA ALA A 490 -17.54 2.22 -27.18
C ALA A 490 -16.28 2.82 -26.52
N LYS A 491 -16.44 3.65 -25.49
CA LYS A 491 -15.30 4.19 -24.70
C LYS A 491 -14.49 3.08 -24.02
N LEU A 492 -15.17 2.09 -23.45
CA LEU A 492 -14.52 0.94 -22.80
C LEU A 492 -13.74 0.12 -23.82
N GLN A 493 -14.35 -0.19 -24.96
CA GLN A 493 -13.67 -0.91 -26.05
C GLN A 493 -12.44 -0.15 -26.53
N ALA A 494 -12.52 1.15 -26.71
CA ALA A 494 -11.38 1.97 -27.11
C ALA A 494 -10.25 1.95 -26.04
N LYS A 495 -10.59 1.97 -24.73
CA LYS A 495 -9.61 1.81 -23.65
C LYS A 495 -8.92 0.42 -23.71
N LEU A 496 -9.68 -0.65 -23.93
CA LEU A 496 -9.16 -2.01 -24.04
C LEU A 496 -8.24 -2.18 -25.26
N ASP A 497 -8.63 -1.64 -26.40
CA ASP A 497 -7.84 -1.67 -27.64
C ASP A 497 -6.53 -0.88 -27.47
N ALA A 498 -6.58 0.29 -26.85
CA ALA A 498 -5.38 1.09 -26.54
C ALA A 498 -4.44 0.37 -25.56
N LYS A 499 -4.98 -0.32 -24.54
CA LYS A 499 -4.20 -1.14 -23.61
C LYS A 499 -3.53 -2.29 -24.33
N LYS A 500 -4.25 -3.03 -25.16
CA LYS A 500 -3.74 -4.14 -25.96
C LYS A 500 -2.64 -3.70 -26.91
N ALA A 501 -2.84 -2.60 -27.63
CA ALA A 501 -1.83 -2.02 -28.51
C ALA A 501 -0.55 -1.61 -27.75
N ARG A 502 -0.69 -1.11 -26.53
CA ARG A 502 0.45 -0.77 -25.67
C ARG A 502 1.21 -2.01 -25.21
N GLU A 503 0.52 -3.08 -24.80
CA GLU A 503 1.11 -4.36 -24.40
C GLU A 503 1.86 -5.01 -25.57
N GLU A 504 1.27 -4.98 -26.77
CA GLU A 504 1.90 -5.46 -28.00
C GLU A 504 3.17 -4.66 -28.36
N ASN A 505 3.15 -3.33 -28.19
CA ASN A 505 4.32 -2.48 -28.40
C ASN A 505 5.45 -2.77 -27.38
N ILE A 506 5.12 -3.02 -26.12
CA ILE A 506 6.09 -3.40 -25.09
C ILE A 506 6.70 -4.76 -25.42
N ALA A 507 5.89 -5.74 -25.81
CA ALA A 507 6.35 -7.07 -26.21
C ALA A 507 7.24 -7.02 -27.47
N ALA A 508 6.88 -6.19 -28.46
CA ALA A 508 7.67 -5.99 -29.66
C ALA A 508 9.04 -5.35 -29.36
N LYS A 509 9.08 -4.32 -28.49
CA LYS A 509 10.35 -3.71 -28.04
C LYS A 509 11.25 -4.71 -27.34
N ALA A 510 10.70 -5.51 -26.41
CA ALA A 510 11.44 -6.56 -25.71
C ALA A 510 12.01 -7.63 -26.65
N GLN A 511 11.30 -7.96 -27.75
CA GLN A 511 11.79 -8.88 -28.78
C GLN A 511 12.91 -8.27 -29.62
N ILE A 512 12.86 -6.96 -29.92
CA ILE A 512 13.91 -6.25 -30.65
C ILE A 512 15.19 -6.19 -29.83
N GLU A 513 15.07 -5.89 -28.53
CA GLU A 513 16.20 -5.89 -27.60
C GLU A 513 16.84 -7.29 -27.48
N LYS A 514 16.06 -8.36 -27.35
CA LYS A 514 16.59 -9.74 -27.38
C LYS A 514 17.32 -10.08 -28.68
N LYS A 515 16.86 -9.59 -29.83
CA LYS A 515 17.54 -9.83 -31.12
C LYS A 515 18.83 -9.01 -31.26
N SER A 516 18.92 -7.83 -30.64
CA SER A 516 20.15 -7.01 -30.68
C SER A 516 21.26 -7.59 -29.78
N PHE A 517 20.92 -8.31 -28.71
CA PHE A 517 21.88 -9.01 -27.84
C PHE A 517 22.27 -10.41 -28.34
N GLY A 518 21.54 -10.99 -29.30
CA GLY A 518 21.76 -12.35 -29.84
C GLY A 518 22.89 -12.53 -30.83
N ASN A 519 23.61 -11.48 -31.25
CA ASN A 519 24.69 -11.52 -32.23
C ASN A 519 26.07 -11.15 -31.67
N VAL A 520 26.40 -11.56 -30.43
CA VAL A 520 27.79 -11.52 -29.94
C VAL A 520 28.41 -12.90 -30.16
N PRO A 521 29.45 -13.07 -30.98
CA PRO A 521 30.13 -14.35 -31.13
C PRO A 521 30.78 -14.74 -29.81
N SER A 522 30.71 -16.00 -29.45
CA SER A 522 31.39 -16.59 -28.27
C SER A 522 32.92 -16.49 -28.45
N GLY A 523 33.48 -15.34 -28.08
CA GLY A 523 34.91 -15.09 -28.01
C GLY A 523 35.39 -15.19 -26.56
N ARG A 524 36.43 -16.01 -26.37
CA ARG A 524 37.15 -16.24 -25.12
C ARG A 524 37.37 -14.94 -24.35
N TYR A 525 36.90 -14.91 -23.11
CA TYR A 525 37.24 -13.82 -22.16
C TYR A 525 38.70 -13.94 -21.72
N VAL A 526 39.50 -12.99 -22.13
CA VAL A 526 40.77 -12.65 -21.50
C VAL A 526 40.47 -11.55 -20.48
N SER A 527 40.78 -11.82 -19.22
CA SER A 527 40.60 -10.88 -18.13
C SER A 527 41.53 -9.68 -18.30
N SER A 528 40.97 -8.48 -18.49
CA SER A 528 41.67 -7.24 -18.26
C SER A 528 40.89 -6.40 -17.24
N ASN A 529 41.52 -6.17 -16.10
CA ASN A 529 41.07 -5.25 -15.06
C ASN A 529 40.94 -3.83 -15.63
N VAL A 530 39.71 -3.29 -15.69
CA VAL A 530 39.46 -1.85 -15.63
C VAL A 530 38.21 -1.64 -14.79
N GLY A 531 38.37 -0.85 -13.70
CA GLY A 531 37.31 -0.55 -12.74
C GLY A 531 36.26 0.38 -13.32
N GLY A 532 35.02 0.11 -12.94
CA GLY A 532 33.82 0.88 -13.24
C GLY A 532 32.63 0.11 -12.67
N SER A 533 32.33 0.34 -11.40
CA SER A 533 31.32 -0.42 -10.67
C SER A 533 29.96 0.23 -10.79
N ASP A 534 29.09 -0.33 -11.61
CA ASP A 534 27.65 -0.25 -11.39
C ASP A 534 27.11 -1.68 -11.26
N ARG A 535 27.29 -2.25 -10.07
CA ARG A 535 26.66 -3.49 -9.68
C ARG A 535 25.64 -3.21 -8.61
N TYR A 536 24.39 -3.44 -8.95
CA TYR A 536 23.30 -3.63 -8.01
C TYR A 536 23.78 -4.61 -6.92
N ARG A 537 24.01 -4.12 -5.72
CA ARG A 537 24.17 -4.97 -4.53
C ARG A 537 22.78 -5.27 -3.99
N PRO A 538 22.41 -6.54 -3.82
CA PRO A 538 21.26 -6.87 -3.00
C PRO A 538 21.48 -6.27 -1.61
N VAL A 539 20.49 -5.57 -1.08
CA VAL A 539 20.53 -4.99 0.26
C VAL A 539 20.68 -6.15 1.24
N ARG A 540 21.86 -6.31 1.83
CA ARG A 540 22.07 -7.20 2.97
C ARG A 540 21.44 -6.54 4.18
N PHE A 541 20.44 -7.15 4.71
CA PHE A 541 19.90 -6.82 6.02
C PHE A 541 20.60 -7.77 7.02
N ASP A 542 21.76 -7.36 7.48
CA ASP A 542 22.41 -8.03 8.61
C ASP A 542 21.72 -7.53 9.88
N ASP A 543 21.06 -8.46 10.59
CA ASP A 543 20.64 -8.29 11.98
C ASP A 543 21.90 -8.39 12.87
N GLU A 544 22.81 -7.44 12.79
CA GLU A 544 23.87 -7.30 13.79
C GLU A 544 23.53 -6.13 14.73
N GLU A 545 23.03 -6.49 15.91
CA GLU A 545 23.22 -5.70 17.11
C GLU A 545 24.72 -5.57 17.38
N THR A 546 25.36 -4.54 16.83
CA THR A 546 26.68 -4.16 17.31
C THR A 546 26.52 -3.43 18.63
N ALA A 547 26.91 -4.11 19.69
CA ALA A 547 27.14 -3.55 21.01
C ALA A 547 27.95 -2.24 20.89
N ALA A 548 27.40 -1.16 21.42
CA ALA A 548 28.09 0.12 21.54
C ALA A 548 29.32 -0.04 22.44
N PRO A 549 30.48 0.54 22.11
CA PRO A 549 31.59 0.56 23.03
C PRO A 549 31.27 1.46 24.23
N SER A 550 31.42 0.91 25.41
CA SER A 550 31.33 1.61 26.68
C SER A 550 32.41 2.69 26.79
N ALA A 551 32.03 3.94 26.61
CA ALA A 551 32.87 5.07 27.02
C ALA A 551 32.41 5.55 28.40
N SER A 552 33.24 5.25 29.40
CA SER A 552 33.15 5.82 30.73
C SER A 552 33.40 7.31 30.70
N PHE A 553 32.43 8.14 31.05
CA PHE A 553 32.64 9.53 31.43
C PHE A 553 32.19 9.78 32.86
N ALA A 554 33.13 10.38 33.61
CA ALA A 554 33.04 10.67 35.01
C ALA A 554 31.97 11.72 35.33
N ALA A 555 31.35 11.56 36.48
CA ALA A 555 30.39 12.47 37.09
C ALA A 555 31.03 13.80 37.48
N ALA A 556 30.37 14.93 37.22
CA ALA A 556 30.57 16.20 37.86
C ALA A 556 29.22 16.78 38.32
N PRO A 557 29.19 17.62 39.38
CA PRO A 557 28.10 17.63 40.39
C PRO A 557 26.97 18.61 40.06
N ALA A 558 25.82 18.30 40.72
CA ALA A 558 24.59 19.06 40.71
C ALA A 558 24.76 20.52 41.21
N ASN A 559 24.14 21.43 40.48
CA ASN A 559 23.79 22.77 41.02
C ASN A 559 22.29 22.99 40.84
N SER A 560 21.65 23.19 41.97
CA SER A 560 20.26 23.53 42.20
C SER A 560 19.98 24.99 41.90
N ALA A 561 18.95 25.32 41.13
CA ALA A 561 18.31 26.63 41.12
C ALA A 561 16.79 26.51 40.91
N PRO A 562 15.96 27.44 41.41
CA PRO A 562 14.61 27.20 41.86
C PRO A 562 13.53 27.40 40.78
N ALA A 563 12.36 26.80 40.99
CA ALA A 563 11.18 26.89 40.17
C ALA A 563 10.58 28.33 40.15
N PRO A 564 10.05 28.78 39.01
CA PRO A 564 9.17 29.93 38.96
C PRO A 564 7.69 29.52 39.05
N SER A 565 6.97 30.38 39.73
CA SER A 565 5.57 30.36 40.12
C SER A 565 4.58 30.29 38.95
N VAL A 566 3.50 29.56 39.22
CA VAL A 566 2.27 29.47 38.44
C VAL A 566 1.52 30.82 38.43
N SER A 567 1.22 31.33 37.25
CA SER A 567 0.19 32.34 37.02
C SER A 567 -0.96 31.73 36.24
N THR A 568 -2.12 31.75 36.87
CA THR A 568 -3.43 31.37 36.30
C THR A 568 -3.89 32.45 35.32
N GLU A 569 -4.09 32.10 34.05
CA GLU A 569 -4.91 32.88 33.13
C GLU A 569 -6.06 32.03 32.56
N GLU A 570 -7.25 32.66 32.56
CA GLU A 570 -8.53 32.09 32.13
C GLU A 570 -8.59 31.77 30.62
N PRO A 571 -9.43 30.80 30.20
CA PRO A 571 -9.48 30.40 28.77
C PRO A 571 -10.36 31.33 27.94
N ALA A 572 -9.82 31.79 26.85
CA ALA A 572 -10.51 32.59 25.84
C ALA A 572 -11.56 31.75 25.07
N LYS A 573 -12.72 32.33 24.92
CA LYS A 573 -13.92 31.78 24.24
C LYS A 573 -13.63 31.32 22.80
N LYS A 574 -13.84 30.05 22.52
CA LYS A 574 -13.91 29.50 21.15
C LYS A 574 -15.16 30.00 20.44
N LYS A 575 -14.97 30.69 19.32
CA LYS A 575 -16.02 30.96 18.35
C LYS A 575 -16.40 29.66 17.62
N LYS A 576 -17.68 29.31 17.72
CA LYS A 576 -18.30 28.26 16.92
C LYS A 576 -18.32 28.70 15.45
N PHE A 577 -17.69 27.91 14.58
CA PHE A 577 -17.97 27.93 13.15
C PHE A 577 -18.96 26.79 12.89
N PHE A 578 -20.21 27.17 12.65
CA PHE A 578 -21.19 26.32 11.99
C PHE A 578 -20.96 26.49 10.48
N GLY A 579 -20.61 25.44 9.81
CA GLY A 579 -20.72 25.28 8.37
C GLY A 579 -21.58 24.07 8.12
N LEU A 580 -22.78 24.32 7.63
CA LEU A 580 -23.74 23.34 7.16
C LEU A 580 -23.18 22.63 5.91
N PHE A 581 -23.51 21.38 5.81
CA PHE A 581 -23.67 20.33 4.81
C PHE A 581 -22.73 19.16 4.97
#